data_91a39e8bdd00d5253ce933d124500b3d
#
_entry.id   91a39e8bdd00d5253ce933d124500b3d
#
_cell.length_a   1.000
_cell.length_b   1.000
_cell.length_c   1.000
_cell.angle_alpha   90.00
_cell.angle_beta   90.00
_cell.angle_gamma   90.00
#
_symmetry.space_group_name_H-M   'P 1'
#
loop_
_entity.id
_entity.type
_entity.pdbx_description
1 polymer ?
#
loop_
_entity_poly.entity_id
_entity_poly.type
_entity_poly.pdbx_seq_one_letter_code
_entity_poly.pdbx_strand_id
1 'polypeptide(L)'
;MREPRNRVVQVRRFGSPDELEVVDAPLPTADRGEVRVRVLASSVEYTDVTIRRHMYPWVRRRPPFVMGYDVIGEIKQLGDGVSGFQVGDRVADLTVVGSNAAYRTLRADHLTRVPASVDVAEAATLILSWTTAYQLLHRAARVQRGQRVLVHGAAGAVGQALLVLGKRAGLELWGTARGEHAALIRELGAMPIDYKREDFTRVLPGGFDVVFDGIGEDGYRRSLAALKPGGLLCFYGYSAGVQAQRHMLTILTWIARLYLWRYLPGGKRARAYSINVMRARHPAWFREDLERLFGLLATRAIRPRVAERISFDEVAEAHRRLEAGGLDGKLVLCPELTSRRDGRASGQAKPAT
;
A
#
# COMPACT_ATOMS: atom_id res chain seq x y z
N MET A 1 17.07 -15.17 -31.30
CA MET A 1 16.45 -15.19 -29.95
C MET A 1 15.05 -14.62 -30.10
N ARG A 2 14.00 -15.30 -29.57
CA ARG A 2 12.64 -14.70 -29.57
C ARG A 2 12.67 -13.45 -28.69
N GLU A 3 12.07 -12.36 -29.16
CA GLU A 3 11.90 -11.18 -28.33
C GLU A 3 11.17 -11.55 -27.02
N PRO A 4 11.58 -10.98 -25.88
CA PRO A 4 10.92 -11.26 -24.61
C PRO A 4 9.45 -10.79 -24.69
N ARG A 5 8.52 -11.69 -24.36
CA ARG A 5 7.10 -11.35 -24.31
C ARG A 5 6.81 -10.44 -23.10
N ASN A 6 6.00 -9.41 -23.30
CA ASN A 6 5.53 -8.57 -22.22
C ASN A 6 4.19 -9.08 -21.70
N ARG A 7 4.21 -10.04 -20.76
CA ARG A 7 3.00 -10.48 -20.07
C ARG A 7 2.51 -9.37 -19.15
N VAL A 8 1.21 -9.08 -19.17
CA VAL A 8 0.59 -8.04 -18.35
C VAL A 8 -0.68 -8.57 -17.71
N VAL A 9 -1.00 -8.07 -16.50
CA VAL A 9 -2.29 -8.30 -15.86
C VAL A 9 -3.19 -7.11 -16.15
N GLN A 10 -4.27 -7.32 -16.88
CA GLN A 10 -5.25 -6.28 -17.16
C GLN A 10 -6.61 -6.59 -16.51
N VAL A 11 -7.37 -5.53 -16.23
CA VAL A 11 -8.78 -5.62 -15.89
C VAL A 11 -9.58 -5.43 -17.16
N ARG A 12 -10.43 -6.42 -17.54
CA ARG A 12 -11.30 -6.37 -18.74
C ARG A 12 -12.50 -5.46 -18.53
N ARG A 13 -13.10 -5.54 -17.36
CA ARG A 13 -14.25 -4.75 -16.91
C ARG A 13 -14.14 -4.49 -15.42
N PHE A 14 -14.75 -3.42 -14.95
CA PHE A 14 -14.88 -3.23 -13.51
C PHE A 14 -15.77 -4.32 -12.90
N GLY A 15 -15.38 -4.87 -11.74
CA GLY A 15 -16.17 -5.93 -11.12
C GLY A 15 -15.38 -6.86 -10.18
N SER A 16 -15.65 -8.17 -10.29
CA SER A 16 -15.06 -9.23 -9.45
C SER A 16 -13.58 -9.49 -9.81
N PRO A 17 -12.85 -10.24 -8.98
CA PRO A 17 -11.49 -10.69 -9.32
C PRO A 17 -11.38 -11.46 -10.63
N ASP A 18 -12.47 -12.10 -11.11
CA ASP A 18 -12.51 -12.85 -12.37
C ASP A 18 -12.38 -11.96 -13.61
N GLU A 19 -12.50 -10.65 -13.45
CA GLU A 19 -12.24 -9.69 -14.53
C GLU A 19 -10.76 -9.36 -14.74
N LEU A 20 -9.89 -9.96 -13.92
CA LEU A 20 -8.45 -9.89 -14.10
C LEU A 20 -7.97 -11.02 -15.00
N GLU A 21 -7.21 -10.68 -16.02
CA GLU A 21 -6.64 -11.65 -16.95
C GLU A 21 -5.17 -11.34 -17.25
N VAL A 22 -4.43 -12.38 -17.57
CA VAL A 22 -3.02 -12.25 -18.06
C VAL A 22 -3.04 -12.33 -19.57
N VAL A 23 -2.49 -11.30 -20.21
CA VAL A 23 -2.40 -11.23 -21.68
C VAL A 23 -0.98 -10.88 -22.12
N ASP A 24 -0.64 -11.23 -23.36
CA ASP A 24 0.58 -10.77 -24.01
C ASP A 24 0.36 -9.36 -24.60
N ALA A 25 1.28 -8.46 -24.33
CA ALA A 25 1.31 -7.10 -24.87
C ALA A 25 2.64 -6.84 -25.61
N PRO A 26 2.70 -5.82 -26.47
CA PRO A 26 3.96 -5.40 -27.08
C PRO A 26 4.99 -5.00 -26.03
N LEU A 27 6.27 -5.27 -26.30
CA LEU A 27 7.35 -4.78 -25.47
C LEU A 27 7.41 -3.25 -25.58
N PRO A 28 7.28 -2.49 -24.47
CA PRO A 28 7.29 -1.04 -24.55
C PRO A 28 8.72 -0.51 -24.88
N THR A 29 8.80 0.60 -25.58
CA THR A 29 10.05 1.33 -25.83
C THR A 29 10.09 2.57 -24.97
N ALA A 30 11.25 2.89 -24.39
CA ALA A 30 11.43 4.08 -23.60
C ALA A 30 11.50 5.32 -24.47
N ASP A 31 10.59 6.26 -24.25
CA ASP A 31 10.59 7.57 -24.89
C ASP A 31 11.58 8.53 -24.20
N ARG A 32 11.69 9.76 -24.73
CA ARG A 32 12.55 10.79 -24.16
C ARG A 32 12.18 11.07 -22.69
N GLY A 33 13.18 10.97 -21.80
CA GLY A 33 13.01 11.15 -20.35
C GLY A 33 12.42 9.94 -19.63
N GLU A 34 12.24 8.82 -20.32
CA GLU A 34 11.76 7.57 -19.75
C GLU A 34 12.84 6.50 -19.68
N VAL A 35 12.62 5.51 -18.86
CA VAL A 35 13.37 4.26 -18.84
C VAL A 35 12.42 3.09 -19.05
N ARG A 36 12.86 2.03 -19.76
CA ARG A 36 12.18 0.74 -19.72
C ARG A 36 12.79 -0.12 -18.64
N VAL A 37 11.93 -0.61 -17.74
CA VAL A 37 12.33 -1.55 -16.70
C VAL A 37 11.78 -2.94 -16.97
N ARG A 38 12.55 -3.97 -16.60
CA ARG A 38 12.05 -5.30 -16.30
C ARG A 38 11.51 -5.27 -14.90
N VAL A 39 10.23 -5.55 -14.71
CA VAL A 39 9.60 -5.57 -13.39
C VAL A 39 10.08 -6.78 -12.61
N LEU A 40 10.51 -6.54 -11.38
CA LEU A 40 10.95 -7.57 -10.43
C LEU A 40 9.88 -7.91 -9.42
N ALA A 41 9.16 -6.90 -8.95
CA ALA A 41 8.10 -7.05 -7.96
C ALA A 41 7.09 -5.89 -8.03
N SER A 42 5.84 -6.18 -7.72
CA SER A 42 4.74 -5.22 -7.52
C SER A 42 3.84 -5.74 -6.40
N SER A 43 3.46 -4.89 -5.44
CA SER A 43 2.59 -5.32 -4.34
C SER A 43 1.14 -5.44 -4.79
N VAL A 44 0.40 -6.42 -4.25
CA VAL A 44 -1.06 -6.46 -4.37
C VAL A 44 -1.66 -5.57 -3.28
N GLU A 45 -2.27 -4.47 -3.71
CA GLU A 45 -2.76 -3.44 -2.81
C GLU A 45 -4.28 -3.47 -2.66
N TYR A 46 -4.80 -3.09 -1.47
CA TYR A 46 -6.25 -2.89 -1.33
C TYR A 46 -6.75 -1.79 -2.27
N THR A 47 -5.87 -0.88 -2.66
CA THR A 47 -6.14 0.15 -3.68
C THR A 47 -6.42 -0.47 -5.05
N ASP A 48 -5.74 -1.58 -5.42
CA ASP A 48 -6.04 -2.31 -6.65
C ASP A 48 -7.46 -2.88 -6.63
N VAL A 49 -7.94 -3.35 -5.47
CA VAL A 49 -9.34 -3.78 -5.30
C VAL A 49 -10.29 -2.60 -5.53
N THR A 50 -9.98 -1.43 -4.97
CA THR A 50 -10.83 -0.24 -5.16
C THR A 50 -10.83 0.25 -6.60
N ILE A 51 -9.70 0.16 -7.31
CA ILE A 51 -9.57 0.48 -8.74
C ILE A 51 -10.43 -0.49 -9.55
N ARG A 52 -10.26 -1.80 -9.34
CA ARG A 52 -11.01 -2.85 -10.04
C ARG A 52 -12.53 -2.72 -9.83
N ARG A 53 -12.97 -2.25 -8.65
CA ARG A 53 -14.39 -1.98 -8.33
C ARG A 53 -14.88 -0.61 -8.78
N HIS A 54 -14.09 0.18 -9.53
CA HIS A 54 -14.42 1.55 -9.96
C HIS A 54 -14.75 2.50 -8.79
N MET A 55 -14.12 2.30 -7.64
CA MET A 55 -14.31 3.13 -6.44
C MET A 55 -13.08 4.01 -6.12
N TYR A 56 -12.09 4.06 -7.00
CA TYR A 56 -10.87 4.83 -6.79
C TYR A 56 -10.88 6.12 -7.63
N PRO A 57 -10.98 7.32 -7.01
CA PRO A 57 -11.26 8.57 -7.72
C PRO A 57 -10.11 9.05 -8.60
N TRP A 58 -8.88 8.56 -8.38
CA TRP A 58 -7.69 8.96 -9.15
C TRP A 58 -7.53 8.19 -10.46
N VAL A 59 -8.29 7.13 -10.69
CA VAL A 59 -8.29 6.35 -11.93
C VAL A 59 -9.58 6.60 -12.69
N ARG A 60 -9.45 7.38 -13.79
CA ARG A 60 -10.59 7.72 -14.67
C ARG A 60 -10.60 6.88 -15.97
N ARG A 61 -9.61 6.00 -16.14
CA ARG A 61 -9.53 5.12 -17.31
C ARG A 61 -10.67 4.12 -17.30
N ARG A 62 -11.22 3.83 -18.49
CA ARG A 62 -12.15 2.73 -18.69
C ARG A 62 -11.38 1.46 -19.04
N PRO A 63 -11.79 0.29 -18.55
CA PRO A 63 -11.22 -0.98 -18.96
C PRO A 63 -11.34 -1.20 -20.48
N PRO A 64 -10.42 -1.97 -21.12
CA PRO A 64 -9.33 -2.68 -20.47
C PRO A 64 -8.11 -1.78 -20.17
N PHE A 65 -7.42 -2.04 -19.04
CA PHE A 65 -6.12 -1.43 -18.74
C PHE A 65 -5.30 -2.30 -17.77
N VAL A 66 -3.98 -2.13 -17.82
CA VAL A 66 -3.04 -2.88 -16.96
C VAL A 66 -3.12 -2.37 -15.53
N MET A 67 -3.25 -3.30 -14.59
CA MET A 67 -3.30 -3.05 -13.14
C MET A 67 -1.90 -2.83 -12.53
N GLY A 68 -1.86 -2.60 -11.23
CA GLY A 68 -0.63 -2.53 -10.42
C GLY A 68 -0.25 -1.11 -10.01
N TYR A 69 -0.17 -0.90 -8.70
CA TYR A 69 -0.06 0.42 -8.09
C TYR A 69 1.38 0.89 -7.87
N ASP A 70 2.29 -0.04 -7.65
CA ASP A 70 3.71 0.21 -7.38
C ASP A 70 4.61 -0.75 -8.17
N VAL A 71 5.89 -0.44 -8.25
CA VAL A 71 6.86 -1.27 -8.98
C VAL A 71 8.26 -1.20 -8.37
N ILE A 72 8.90 -2.34 -8.29
CA ILE A 72 10.37 -2.47 -8.27
C ILE A 72 10.78 -3.05 -9.62
N GLY A 73 11.70 -2.38 -10.31
CA GLY A 73 12.20 -2.82 -11.60
C GLY A 73 13.71 -2.64 -11.75
N GLU A 74 14.26 -3.34 -12.73
CA GLU A 74 15.64 -3.19 -13.19
C GLU A 74 15.64 -2.49 -14.54
N ILE A 75 16.40 -1.42 -14.70
CA ILE A 75 16.49 -0.65 -15.95
C ILE A 75 17.12 -1.52 -17.05
N LYS A 76 16.44 -1.65 -18.18
CA LYS A 76 16.89 -2.39 -19.38
C LYS A 76 17.11 -1.49 -20.60
N GLN A 77 16.56 -0.28 -20.60
CA GLN A 77 16.74 0.71 -21.65
C GLN A 77 16.61 2.11 -21.06
N LEU A 78 17.43 3.01 -21.53
CA LEU A 78 17.32 4.45 -21.27
C LEU A 78 16.80 5.12 -22.54
N GLY A 79 15.80 5.98 -22.40
CA GLY A 79 15.37 6.89 -23.44
C GLY A 79 16.27 8.13 -23.51
N ASP A 80 16.13 8.89 -24.57
CA ASP A 80 16.93 10.11 -24.78
C ASP A 80 16.77 11.11 -23.63
N GLY A 81 17.87 11.77 -23.26
CA GLY A 81 17.89 12.79 -22.22
C GLY A 81 17.80 12.27 -20.79
N VAL A 82 17.76 10.96 -20.56
CA VAL A 82 17.86 10.39 -19.21
C VAL A 82 19.30 10.51 -18.71
N SER A 83 19.44 11.09 -17.52
CA SER A 83 20.72 11.21 -16.82
C SER A 83 20.59 10.71 -15.38
N GLY A 84 21.72 10.37 -14.77
CA GLY A 84 21.75 9.91 -13.38
C GLY A 84 21.34 8.45 -13.18
N PHE A 85 20.98 7.70 -14.22
CA PHE A 85 20.69 6.27 -14.18
C PHE A 85 21.48 5.51 -15.25
N GLN A 86 21.66 4.21 -15.04
CA GLN A 86 22.30 3.30 -15.98
C GLN A 86 21.52 1.99 -16.11
N VAL A 87 21.72 1.26 -17.19
CA VAL A 87 21.18 -0.10 -17.37
C VAL A 87 21.71 -0.99 -16.23
N GLY A 88 20.81 -1.77 -15.62
CA GLY A 88 21.09 -2.59 -14.46
C GLY A 88 20.73 -1.93 -13.12
N ASP A 89 20.51 -0.61 -13.07
CA ASP A 89 20.03 0.04 -11.84
C ASP A 89 18.67 -0.52 -11.43
N ARG A 90 18.53 -0.79 -10.12
CA ARG A 90 17.21 -1.10 -9.52
C ARG A 90 16.52 0.18 -9.11
N VAL A 91 15.25 0.29 -9.48
CA VAL A 91 14.44 1.49 -9.27
C VAL A 91 13.04 1.14 -8.79
N ALA A 92 12.44 2.08 -8.07
CA ALA A 92 11.07 2.01 -7.58
C ALA A 92 10.25 3.20 -8.06
N ASP A 93 8.95 2.98 -8.29
CA ASP A 93 7.98 4.03 -8.55
C ASP A 93 6.59 3.67 -8.01
N LEU A 94 5.80 4.71 -7.69
CA LEU A 94 4.38 4.63 -7.38
C LEU A 94 3.57 5.02 -8.61
N THR A 95 3.06 4.06 -9.33
CA THR A 95 2.53 4.25 -10.69
C THR A 95 1.01 4.43 -10.77
N VAL A 96 0.31 4.06 -9.70
CA VAL A 96 -1.17 4.03 -9.57
C VAL A 96 -1.81 2.94 -10.44
N VAL A 97 -1.40 2.76 -11.69
CA VAL A 97 -1.80 1.67 -12.58
C VAL A 97 -0.65 1.30 -13.52
N GLY A 98 -0.67 0.06 -14.02
CA GLY A 98 0.20 -0.39 -15.11
C GLY A 98 1.46 -1.12 -14.67
N SER A 99 1.67 -1.42 -13.38
CA SER A 99 2.89 -2.09 -12.90
C SER A 99 2.82 -3.61 -12.93
N ASN A 100 1.65 -4.19 -13.05
CA ASN A 100 1.51 -5.64 -13.19
C ASN A 100 1.80 -6.03 -14.65
N ALA A 101 3.05 -5.86 -15.06
CA ALA A 101 3.61 -6.11 -16.39
C ALA A 101 5.02 -6.69 -16.25
N ALA A 102 5.47 -7.54 -17.19
CA ALA A 102 6.84 -8.03 -17.18
C ALA A 102 7.85 -6.91 -17.53
N TYR A 103 7.42 -5.99 -18.39
CA TYR A 103 8.19 -4.80 -18.78
C TYR A 103 7.27 -3.58 -18.81
N ARG A 104 7.83 -2.43 -18.42
CA ARG A 104 7.11 -1.17 -18.41
C ARG A 104 8.05 0.02 -18.62
N THR A 105 7.55 1.13 -19.19
CA THR A 105 8.25 2.42 -19.18
C THR A 105 7.86 3.25 -17.96
N LEU A 106 8.83 3.98 -17.44
CA LEU A 106 8.70 4.85 -16.26
C LEU A 106 9.44 6.17 -16.54
N ARG A 107 8.90 7.27 -16.05
CA ARG A 107 9.57 8.56 -16.09
C ARG A 107 10.80 8.56 -15.17
N ALA A 108 11.95 8.95 -15.68
CA ALA A 108 13.20 8.94 -14.93
C ALA A 108 13.15 9.90 -13.70
N ASP A 109 12.47 11.03 -13.82
CA ASP A 109 12.32 12.02 -12.74
C ASP A 109 11.42 11.56 -11.57
N HIS A 110 10.67 10.47 -11.75
CA HIS A 110 9.84 9.85 -10.71
C HIS A 110 10.56 8.77 -9.91
N LEU A 111 11.69 8.29 -10.40
CA LEU A 111 12.34 7.10 -9.86
C LEU A 111 13.05 7.35 -8.54
N THR A 112 12.98 6.35 -7.68
CA THR A 112 13.81 6.22 -6.47
C THR A 112 14.72 5.02 -6.62
N ARG A 113 16.03 5.15 -6.34
CA ARG A 113 16.98 4.02 -6.39
C ARG A 113 16.68 3.01 -5.29
N VAL A 114 16.79 1.74 -5.63
CA VAL A 114 16.64 0.62 -4.69
C VAL A 114 18.01 0.00 -4.43
N PRO A 115 18.49 -0.05 -3.18
CA PRO A 115 19.76 -0.68 -2.86
C PRO A 115 19.81 -2.14 -3.32
N ALA A 116 20.95 -2.56 -3.90
CA ALA A 116 21.10 -3.94 -4.37
C ALA A 116 21.03 -4.99 -3.25
N SER A 117 21.32 -4.58 -2.00
CA SER A 117 21.34 -5.45 -0.82
C SER A 117 19.95 -5.79 -0.27
N VAL A 118 18.87 -5.08 -0.70
CA VAL A 118 17.54 -5.34 -0.17
C VAL A 118 16.80 -6.37 -1.02
N ASP A 119 15.95 -7.15 -0.35
CA ASP A 119 15.02 -8.05 -1.02
C ASP A 119 13.96 -7.28 -1.78
N VAL A 120 13.69 -7.65 -3.04
CA VAL A 120 12.80 -6.91 -3.93
C VAL A 120 11.32 -6.97 -3.49
N ALA A 121 10.88 -8.07 -2.88
CA ALA A 121 9.52 -8.19 -2.41
C ALA A 121 9.30 -7.37 -1.12
N GLU A 122 10.25 -7.40 -0.17
CA GLU A 122 10.22 -6.52 0.99
C GLU A 122 10.25 -5.04 0.56
N ALA A 123 11.12 -4.69 -0.41
CA ALA A 123 11.22 -3.33 -0.93
C ALA A 123 9.92 -2.85 -1.61
N ALA A 124 9.23 -3.70 -2.37
CA ALA A 124 7.94 -3.37 -2.99
C ALA A 124 6.91 -2.94 -1.95
N THR A 125 6.86 -3.60 -0.78
CA THR A 125 5.90 -3.26 0.28
C THR A 125 6.10 -1.84 0.82
N LEU A 126 7.31 -1.26 0.67
CA LEU A 126 7.62 0.07 1.20
C LEU A 126 7.00 1.19 0.37
N ILE A 127 6.77 0.99 -0.92
CA ILE A 127 6.43 2.05 -1.87
C ILE A 127 5.11 2.73 -1.51
N LEU A 128 4.02 1.98 -1.34
CA LEU A 128 2.73 2.55 -0.98
C LEU A 128 2.52 2.57 0.54
N SER A 129 2.55 1.40 1.17
CA SER A 129 2.04 1.25 2.54
C SER A 129 2.96 1.88 3.58
N TRP A 130 4.26 1.65 3.49
CA TRP A 130 5.22 2.19 4.46
C TRP A 130 5.50 3.67 4.22
N THR A 131 5.57 4.13 2.96
CA THR A 131 5.69 5.57 2.65
C THR A 131 4.45 6.33 3.14
N THR A 132 3.24 5.76 2.96
CA THR A 132 2.01 6.33 3.54
C THR A 132 2.14 6.44 5.07
N ALA A 133 2.56 5.37 5.76
CA ALA A 133 2.72 5.38 7.22
C ALA A 133 3.78 6.40 7.67
N TYR A 134 4.93 6.44 6.99
CA TYR A 134 5.99 7.40 7.29
C TYR A 134 5.51 8.84 7.15
N GLN A 135 4.85 9.17 6.05
CA GLN A 135 4.32 10.50 5.82
C GLN A 135 3.18 10.87 6.77
N LEU A 136 2.33 9.93 7.14
CA LEU A 136 1.30 10.13 8.16
C LEU A 136 1.93 10.55 9.50
N LEU A 137 2.96 9.84 9.94
CA LEU A 137 3.66 10.14 11.21
C LEU A 137 4.42 11.47 11.14
N HIS A 138 5.29 11.64 10.13
CA HIS A 138 6.31 12.69 10.13
C HIS A 138 5.92 13.94 9.35
N ARG A 139 5.14 13.82 8.27
CA ARG A 139 4.73 14.95 7.42
C ARG A 139 3.34 15.47 7.79
N ALA A 140 2.37 14.57 8.03
CA ALA A 140 0.99 14.96 8.30
C ALA A 140 0.75 15.23 9.79
N ALA A 141 0.98 14.27 10.68
CA ALA A 141 0.73 14.44 12.10
C ALA A 141 1.88 15.15 12.83
N ARG A 142 3.13 15.00 12.34
CA ARG A 142 4.35 15.52 12.98
C ARG A 142 4.42 15.07 14.43
N VAL A 143 4.29 13.76 14.63
CA VAL A 143 4.24 13.14 15.96
C VAL A 143 5.48 13.45 16.79
N GLN A 144 5.28 13.52 18.10
CA GLN A 144 6.33 13.76 19.08
C GLN A 144 6.47 12.55 20.00
N ARG A 145 7.68 12.28 20.47
CA ARG A 145 7.97 11.21 21.43
C ARG A 145 7.03 11.28 22.65
N GLY A 146 6.53 10.13 23.10
CA GLY A 146 5.62 10.02 24.24
C GLY A 146 4.16 10.33 23.94
N GLN A 147 3.82 10.69 22.70
CA GLN A 147 2.41 10.87 22.32
C GLN A 147 1.67 9.53 22.28
N ARG A 148 0.42 9.56 22.73
CA ARG A 148 -0.53 8.43 22.74
C ARG A 148 -1.27 8.39 21.41
N VAL A 149 -1.08 7.29 20.67
CA VAL A 149 -1.55 7.17 19.28
C VAL A 149 -2.43 5.94 19.11
N LEU A 150 -3.59 6.13 18.51
CA LEU A 150 -4.49 5.05 18.09
C LEU A 150 -4.38 4.82 16.60
N VAL A 151 -4.22 3.56 16.20
CA VAL A 151 -4.18 3.12 14.79
C VAL A 151 -5.36 2.20 14.51
N HIS A 152 -6.29 2.63 13.66
CA HIS A 152 -7.36 1.77 13.18
C HIS A 152 -6.89 0.87 12.03
N GLY A 153 -7.39 -0.39 12.02
CA GLY A 153 -6.94 -1.38 11.05
C GLY A 153 -5.47 -1.75 11.23
N ALA A 154 -5.02 -1.86 12.48
CA ALA A 154 -3.63 -2.03 12.87
C ALA A 154 -2.97 -3.31 12.32
N ALA A 155 -3.74 -4.36 12.03
CA ALA A 155 -3.26 -5.59 11.38
C ALA A 155 -3.07 -5.46 9.86
N GLY A 156 -3.58 -4.39 9.23
CA GLY A 156 -3.40 -4.13 7.80
C GLY A 156 -2.00 -3.58 7.46
N ALA A 157 -1.65 -3.54 6.18
CA ALA A 157 -0.30 -3.16 5.74
C ALA A 157 0.17 -1.78 6.21
N VAL A 158 -0.68 -0.73 6.07
CA VAL A 158 -0.36 0.62 6.59
C VAL A 158 -0.38 0.63 8.12
N GLY A 159 -1.31 -0.10 8.75
CA GLY A 159 -1.41 -0.21 10.20
C GLY A 159 -0.15 -0.79 10.82
N GLN A 160 0.33 -1.93 10.33
CA GLN A 160 1.58 -2.57 10.79
C GLN A 160 2.77 -1.61 10.63
N ALA A 161 2.88 -0.93 9.48
CA ALA A 161 3.94 0.06 9.24
C ALA A 161 3.85 1.24 10.23
N LEU A 162 2.64 1.75 10.53
CA LEU A 162 2.44 2.79 11.54
C LEU A 162 2.89 2.34 12.94
N LEU A 163 2.60 1.09 13.33
CA LEU A 163 3.03 0.55 14.62
C LEU A 163 4.55 0.43 14.70
N VAL A 164 5.19 -0.17 13.69
CA VAL A 164 6.66 -0.33 13.67
C VAL A 164 7.37 1.02 13.67
N LEU A 165 6.98 1.93 12.79
CA LEU A 165 7.59 3.27 12.70
C LEU A 165 7.26 4.14 13.91
N GLY A 166 6.05 4.01 14.46
CA GLY A 166 5.62 4.71 15.67
C GLY A 166 6.39 4.27 16.92
N LYS A 167 6.63 2.97 17.09
CA LYS A 167 7.51 2.44 18.14
C LYS A 167 8.92 3.02 18.02
N ARG A 168 9.48 3.10 16.82
CA ARG A 168 10.78 3.72 16.57
C ARG A 168 10.79 5.22 16.88
N ALA A 169 9.66 5.92 16.70
CA ALA A 169 9.48 7.33 17.07
C ALA A 169 9.26 7.53 18.58
N GLY A 170 9.20 6.46 19.38
CA GLY A 170 8.98 6.50 20.81
C GLY A 170 7.54 6.88 21.22
N LEU A 171 6.56 6.47 20.41
CA LEU A 171 5.13 6.68 20.68
C LEU A 171 4.58 5.60 21.62
N GLU A 172 3.53 5.93 22.36
CA GLU A 172 2.67 4.99 23.05
C GLU A 172 1.53 4.59 22.11
N LEU A 173 1.46 3.30 21.76
CA LEU A 173 0.67 2.83 20.64
C LEU A 173 -0.48 1.91 21.06
N TRP A 174 -1.66 2.14 20.48
CA TRP A 174 -2.81 1.25 20.50
C TRP A 174 -3.24 0.91 19.09
N GLY A 175 -3.68 -0.33 18.88
CA GLY A 175 -4.11 -0.79 17.56
C GLY A 175 -5.46 -1.49 17.63
N THR A 176 -6.44 -1.02 16.84
CA THR A 176 -7.70 -1.76 16.69
C THR A 176 -7.58 -2.83 15.62
N ALA A 177 -7.98 -4.05 15.97
CA ALA A 177 -8.07 -5.18 15.06
C ALA A 177 -9.11 -6.18 15.57
N ARG A 178 -9.33 -7.30 14.86
CA ARG A 178 -10.04 -8.46 15.42
C ARG A 178 -9.16 -9.17 16.43
N GLY A 179 -9.76 -9.80 17.43
CA GLY A 179 -9.04 -10.44 18.54
C GLY A 179 -7.98 -11.46 18.11
N GLU A 180 -8.17 -12.14 16.97
CA GLU A 180 -7.20 -13.06 16.37
C GLU A 180 -5.85 -12.42 16.04
N HIS A 181 -5.82 -11.10 15.83
CA HIS A 181 -4.60 -10.34 15.55
C HIS A 181 -3.93 -9.73 16.78
N ALA A 182 -4.44 -9.98 18.00
CA ALA A 182 -3.92 -9.36 19.21
C ALA A 182 -2.44 -9.68 19.45
N ALA A 183 -2.00 -10.91 19.16
CA ALA A 183 -0.61 -11.32 19.29
C ALA A 183 0.31 -10.51 18.36
N LEU A 184 -0.08 -10.35 17.10
CA LEU A 184 0.64 -9.54 16.11
C LEU A 184 0.78 -8.09 16.57
N ILE A 185 -0.31 -7.48 17.07
CA ILE A 185 -0.28 -6.08 17.52
C ILE A 185 0.70 -5.89 18.70
N ARG A 186 0.72 -6.84 19.66
CA ARG A 186 1.69 -6.81 20.78
C ARG A 186 3.13 -6.96 20.29
N GLU A 187 3.38 -7.90 19.37
CA GLU A 187 4.71 -8.09 18.76
C GLU A 187 5.21 -6.79 18.10
N LEU A 188 4.32 -6.08 17.41
CA LEU A 188 4.63 -4.79 16.80
C LEU A 188 4.79 -3.64 17.82
N GLY A 189 4.58 -3.92 19.11
CA GLY A 189 4.84 -2.98 20.21
C GLY A 189 3.68 -2.07 20.56
N ALA A 190 2.44 -2.48 20.26
CA ALA A 190 1.24 -1.73 20.59
C ALA A 190 0.28 -2.52 21.50
N MET A 191 -0.60 -1.83 22.19
CA MET A 191 -1.71 -2.41 22.95
C MET A 191 -2.86 -2.74 21.99
N PRO A 192 -3.27 -4.02 21.87
CA PRO A 192 -4.37 -4.41 21.00
C PRO A 192 -5.71 -4.01 21.62
N ILE A 193 -6.64 -3.58 20.77
CA ILE A 193 -8.04 -3.35 21.08
C ILE A 193 -8.88 -4.20 20.13
N ASP A 194 -9.64 -5.16 20.65
CA ASP A 194 -10.61 -5.91 19.86
C ASP A 194 -11.87 -5.08 19.64
N TYR A 195 -11.96 -4.41 18.49
CA TYR A 195 -13.08 -3.52 18.18
C TYR A 195 -14.44 -4.22 18.12
N LYS A 196 -14.50 -5.56 18.14
CA LYS A 196 -15.72 -6.35 18.22
C LYS A 196 -16.25 -6.46 19.64
N ARG A 197 -15.36 -6.34 20.65
CA ARG A 197 -15.65 -6.57 22.07
C ARG A 197 -15.44 -5.33 22.93
N GLU A 198 -14.59 -4.41 22.50
CA GLU A 198 -14.14 -3.26 23.26
C GLU A 198 -14.54 -1.94 22.58
N ASP A 199 -14.95 -0.96 23.39
CA ASP A 199 -15.16 0.40 22.90
C ASP A 199 -13.86 1.21 22.98
N PHE A 200 -13.16 1.33 21.87
CA PHE A 200 -11.91 2.06 21.81
C PHE A 200 -12.00 3.54 22.23
N THR A 201 -13.19 4.12 22.27
CA THR A 201 -13.38 5.51 22.75
C THR A 201 -13.26 5.64 24.26
N ARG A 202 -13.30 4.51 24.98
CA ARG A 202 -13.25 4.44 26.46
C ARG A 202 -11.98 3.75 26.98
N VAL A 203 -11.15 3.19 26.11
CA VAL A 203 -9.96 2.42 26.51
C VAL A 203 -8.91 3.29 27.20
N LEU A 204 -8.82 4.57 26.84
CA LEU A 204 -7.81 5.48 27.38
C LEU A 204 -8.46 6.71 28.03
N PRO A 205 -8.41 6.82 29.38
CA PRO A 205 -8.80 8.04 30.06
C PRO A 205 -8.00 9.25 29.55
N GLY A 206 -8.70 10.35 29.25
CA GLY A 206 -8.10 11.57 28.71
C GLY A 206 -7.85 11.55 27.20
N GLY A 207 -8.09 10.42 26.52
CA GLY A 207 -8.05 10.30 25.05
C GLY A 207 -6.66 10.29 24.42
N PHE A 208 -6.64 10.13 23.09
CA PHE A 208 -5.43 10.02 22.27
C PHE A 208 -4.96 11.40 21.77
N ASP A 209 -3.65 11.55 21.59
CA ASP A 209 -3.05 12.72 20.93
C ASP A 209 -3.33 12.72 19.44
N VAL A 210 -3.18 11.53 18.83
CA VAL A 210 -3.36 11.32 17.39
C VAL A 210 -4.13 10.02 17.15
N VAL A 211 -5.06 10.06 16.19
CA VAL A 211 -5.74 8.87 15.66
C VAL A 211 -5.45 8.78 14.17
N PHE A 212 -4.95 7.63 13.72
CA PHE A 212 -4.82 7.29 12.31
C PHE A 212 -5.95 6.36 11.88
N ASP A 213 -6.77 6.80 10.92
CA ASP A 213 -7.96 6.06 10.50
C ASP A 213 -8.02 5.87 8.98
N GLY A 214 -7.83 4.61 8.54
CA GLY A 214 -8.00 4.17 7.15
C GLY A 214 -9.34 3.45 6.91
N ILE A 215 -10.18 3.31 7.95
CA ILE A 215 -11.41 2.51 7.91
C ILE A 215 -12.64 3.36 7.60
N GLY A 216 -12.85 4.45 8.34
CA GLY A 216 -13.94 5.39 8.12
C GLY A 216 -15.34 4.80 8.34
N GLU A 217 -15.51 3.87 9.33
CA GLU A 217 -16.72 3.08 9.47
C GLU A 217 -17.99 3.92 9.67
N ASP A 218 -17.95 4.89 10.58
CA ASP A 218 -19.06 5.75 10.99
C ASP A 218 -18.89 7.22 10.57
N GLY A 219 -18.12 7.45 9.51
CA GLY A 219 -17.73 8.80 9.08
C GLY A 219 -16.76 9.45 10.05
N TYR A 220 -15.91 8.64 10.71
CA TYR A 220 -14.84 9.05 11.63
C TYR A 220 -15.32 9.68 12.96
N ARG A 221 -16.60 9.60 13.31
CA ARG A 221 -17.16 10.22 14.52
C ARG A 221 -16.55 9.65 15.79
N ARG A 222 -16.47 8.32 15.89
CA ARG A 222 -15.87 7.64 17.05
C ARG A 222 -14.38 7.90 17.14
N SER A 223 -13.66 7.97 16.01
CA SER A 223 -12.25 8.34 15.98
C SER A 223 -12.00 9.74 16.52
N LEU A 224 -12.88 10.70 16.21
CA LEU A 224 -12.85 12.04 16.84
C LEU A 224 -13.22 12.00 18.32
N ALA A 225 -14.19 11.17 18.71
CA ALA A 225 -14.58 11.03 20.12
C ALA A 225 -13.41 10.53 20.99
N ALA A 226 -12.59 9.61 20.46
CA ALA A 226 -11.42 9.05 21.12
C ALA A 226 -10.25 10.04 21.34
N LEU A 227 -10.25 11.19 20.66
CA LEU A 227 -9.20 12.20 20.81
C LEU A 227 -9.36 13.03 22.09
N LYS A 228 -8.23 13.39 22.71
CA LYS A 228 -8.18 14.43 23.74
C LYS A 228 -8.49 15.81 23.16
N PRO A 229 -8.79 16.83 23.99
CA PRO A 229 -8.82 18.23 23.51
C PRO A 229 -7.54 18.62 22.78
N GLY A 230 -7.66 19.28 21.62
CA GLY A 230 -6.52 19.63 20.75
C GLY A 230 -5.91 18.48 19.95
N GLY A 231 -6.39 17.24 20.12
CA GLY A 231 -5.91 16.07 19.41
C GLY A 231 -6.17 16.12 17.90
N LEU A 232 -5.49 15.25 17.15
CA LEU A 232 -5.51 15.23 15.68
C LEU A 232 -5.97 13.87 15.14
N LEU A 233 -7.03 13.89 14.33
CA LEU A 233 -7.39 12.77 13.45
C LEU A 233 -6.70 12.93 12.10
N CYS A 234 -5.88 11.95 11.70
CA CYS A 234 -5.40 11.80 10.32
C CYS A 234 -6.17 10.66 9.66
N PHE A 235 -7.01 10.97 8.69
CA PHE A 235 -7.74 9.95 7.92
C PHE A 235 -7.14 9.81 6.52
N TYR A 236 -6.92 8.55 6.09
CA TYR A 236 -6.20 8.24 4.86
C TYR A 236 -6.86 7.17 4.00
N GLY A 237 -8.04 6.71 4.37
CA GLY A 237 -8.79 5.69 3.66
C GLY A 237 -10.24 5.61 4.14
N TYR A 238 -11.03 4.82 3.41
CA TYR A 238 -12.45 4.60 3.66
C TYR A 238 -12.84 3.14 3.34
N SER A 239 -12.03 2.18 3.79
CA SER A 239 -12.19 0.77 3.44
C SER A 239 -13.57 0.20 3.82
N ALA A 240 -14.15 0.62 4.93
CA ALA A 240 -15.51 0.24 5.31
C ALA A 240 -16.56 0.74 4.29
N GLY A 241 -16.38 1.95 3.75
CA GLY A 241 -17.24 2.48 2.70
C GLY A 241 -17.12 1.71 1.39
N VAL A 242 -15.91 1.27 1.04
CA VAL A 242 -15.65 0.42 -0.15
C VAL A 242 -16.30 -0.95 0.02
N GLN A 243 -16.15 -1.59 1.18
CA GLN A 243 -16.78 -2.89 1.47
C GLN A 243 -18.30 -2.79 1.44
N ALA A 244 -18.88 -1.72 1.96
CA ALA A 244 -20.31 -1.45 1.96
C ALA A 244 -20.83 -0.88 0.63
N GLN A 245 -19.99 -0.76 -0.39
CA GLN A 245 -20.33 -0.16 -1.71
C GLN A 245 -21.03 1.22 -1.60
N ARG A 246 -20.61 2.03 -0.64
CA ARG A 246 -21.20 3.35 -0.40
C ARG A 246 -20.86 4.33 -1.53
N HIS A 247 -21.84 5.14 -1.90
CA HIS A 247 -21.63 6.16 -2.93
C HIS A 247 -20.57 7.19 -2.54
N MET A 248 -19.77 7.64 -3.50
CA MET A 248 -18.72 8.64 -3.30
C MET A 248 -19.26 9.94 -2.64
N LEU A 249 -20.50 10.33 -2.95
CA LEU A 249 -21.15 11.48 -2.32
C LEU A 249 -21.25 11.35 -0.80
N THR A 250 -21.51 10.15 -0.27
CA THR A 250 -21.55 9.92 1.18
C THR A 250 -20.17 10.15 1.80
N ILE A 251 -19.11 9.72 1.13
CA ILE A 251 -17.73 9.91 1.59
C ILE A 251 -17.37 11.41 1.59
N LEU A 252 -17.76 12.14 0.54
CA LEU A 252 -17.53 13.58 0.44
C LEU A 252 -18.28 14.36 1.53
N THR A 253 -19.51 13.97 1.87
CA THR A 253 -20.27 14.60 2.98
C THR A 253 -19.58 14.36 4.32
N TRP A 254 -19.00 13.19 4.56
CA TRP A 254 -18.23 12.92 5.78
C TRP A 254 -16.99 13.80 5.86
N ILE A 255 -16.25 13.92 4.76
CA ILE A 255 -15.06 14.78 4.68
C ILE A 255 -15.44 16.24 4.95
N ALA A 256 -16.50 16.75 4.34
CA ALA A 256 -16.98 18.10 4.59
C ALA A 256 -17.34 18.34 6.06
N ARG A 257 -18.06 17.39 6.70
CA ARG A 257 -18.39 17.45 8.13
C ARG A 257 -17.13 17.47 9.00
N LEU A 258 -16.10 16.69 8.68
CA LEU A 258 -14.83 16.69 9.43
C LEU A 258 -14.14 18.06 9.40
N TYR A 259 -14.19 18.75 8.28
CA TYR A 259 -13.63 20.12 8.18
C TYR A 259 -14.46 21.15 8.96
N LEU A 260 -15.79 20.97 9.08
CA LEU A 260 -16.65 21.81 9.90
C LEU A 260 -16.42 21.59 11.39
N TRP A 261 -16.06 20.39 11.80
CA TRP A 261 -15.84 20.05 13.21
C TRP A 261 -14.65 20.78 13.86
N ARG A 262 -13.72 21.29 13.06
CA ARG A 262 -12.63 22.15 13.57
C ARG A 262 -13.14 23.40 14.31
N TYR A 263 -14.38 23.81 14.04
CA TYR A 263 -15.01 24.98 14.66
C TYR A 263 -15.82 24.64 15.91
N LEU A 264 -15.93 23.34 16.26
CA LEU A 264 -16.64 22.93 17.48
C LEU A 264 -15.78 23.10 18.74
N PRO A 265 -16.39 23.28 19.92
CA PRO A 265 -15.68 23.34 21.20
C PRO A 265 -14.79 22.14 21.43
N GLY A 266 -13.60 22.35 22.03
CA GLY A 266 -12.62 21.28 22.30
C GLY A 266 -11.43 21.26 21.36
N GLY A 267 -11.41 22.05 20.26
CA GLY A 267 -10.24 22.28 19.40
C GLY A 267 -9.67 21.02 18.70
N LYS A 268 -10.46 19.94 18.59
CA LYS A 268 -10.04 18.72 17.88
C LYS A 268 -9.84 19.03 16.40
N ARG A 269 -8.80 18.46 15.80
CA ARG A 269 -8.41 18.72 14.43
C ARG A 269 -8.57 17.49 13.59
N ALA A 270 -8.89 17.65 12.29
CA ALA A 270 -8.92 16.58 11.33
C ALA A 270 -8.08 16.95 10.10
N ARG A 271 -7.34 15.99 9.56
CA ARG A 271 -6.50 16.13 8.36
C ARG A 271 -6.70 14.95 7.44
N ALA A 272 -7.10 15.23 6.21
CA ALA A 272 -7.09 14.25 5.13
C ALA A 272 -5.66 14.03 4.64
N TYR A 273 -5.32 12.78 4.36
CA TYR A 273 -4.07 12.41 3.73
C TYR A 273 -4.34 11.57 2.48
N SER A 274 -3.62 11.84 1.41
CA SER A 274 -3.56 11.03 0.20
C SER A 274 -2.15 11.07 -0.35
N ILE A 275 -1.54 9.91 -0.55
CA ILE A 275 -0.17 9.81 -1.07
C ILE A 275 -0.05 10.44 -2.47
N ASN A 276 -1.08 10.31 -3.32
CA ASN A 276 -1.09 10.91 -4.65
C ASN A 276 -1.09 12.45 -4.59
N VAL A 277 -1.90 13.03 -3.68
CA VAL A 277 -1.91 14.48 -3.47
C VAL A 277 -0.58 14.97 -2.92
N MET A 278 -0.02 14.23 -1.94
CA MET A 278 1.27 14.60 -1.35
C MET A 278 2.40 14.50 -2.36
N ARG A 279 2.42 13.45 -3.18
CA ARG A 279 3.41 13.27 -4.24
C ARG A 279 3.31 14.36 -5.31
N ALA A 280 2.10 14.73 -5.72
CA ALA A 280 1.90 15.80 -6.70
C ALA A 280 2.33 17.17 -6.18
N ARG A 281 2.08 17.47 -4.90
CA ARG A 281 2.43 18.74 -4.27
C ARG A 281 3.89 18.83 -3.82
N HIS A 282 4.46 17.71 -3.40
CA HIS A 282 5.78 17.60 -2.79
C HIS A 282 6.53 16.36 -3.32
N PRO A 283 6.89 16.31 -4.62
CA PRO A 283 7.50 15.11 -5.21
C PRO A 283 8.82 14.73 -4.54
N ALA A 284 9.60 15.68 -4.06
CA ALA A 284 10.83 15.43 -3.32
C ALA A 284 10.59 14.64 -2.03
N TRP A 285 9.50 14.93 -1.31
CA TRP A 285 9.19 14.21 -0.06
C TRP A 285 8.98 12.71 -0.29
N PHE A 286 8.31 12.35 -1.39
CA PHE A 286 8.11 10.94 -1.69
C PHE A 286 9.43 10.21 -1.87
N ARG A 287 10.37 10.79 -2.62
CA ARG A 287 11.71 10.22 -2.88
C ARG A 287 12.52 10.13 -1.58
N GLU A 288 12.64 11.24 -0.85
CA GLU A 288 13.37 11.30 0.42
C GLU A 288 12.88 10.27 1.45
N ASP A 289 11.55 10.17 1.60
CA ASP A 289 10.92 9.29 2.57
C ASP A 289 11.11 7.82 2.18
N LEU A 290 10.98 7.49 0.89
CA LEU A 290 11.19 6.14 0.37
C LEU A 290 12.68 5.73 0.43
N GLU A 291 13.62 6.62 0.10
CA GLU A 291 15.07 6.39 0.26
C GLU A 291 15.42 6.10 1.72
N ARG A 292 14.85 6.87 2.66
CA ARG A 292 15.02 6.62 4.09
C ARG A 292 14.50 5.26 4.51
N LEU A 293 13.34 4.84 4.01
CA LEU A 293 12.76 3.53 4.27
C LEU A 293 13.62 2.41 3.68
N PHE A 294 14.17 2.56 2.47
CA PHE A 294 15.12 1.61 1.91
C PHE A 294 16.40 1.51 2.75
N GLY A 295 16.90 2.63 3.27
CA GLY A 295 18.02 2.63 4.21
C GLY A 295 17.72 1.86 5.50
N LEU A 296 16.53 2.02 6.07
CA LEU A 296 16.09 1.26 7.24
C LEU A 296 15.94 -0.24 6.93
N LEU A 297 15.47 -0.59 5.73
CA LEU A 297 15.37 -1.98 5.29
C LEU A 297 16.77 -2.59 5.09
N ALA A 298 17.68 -1.89 4.43
CA ALA A 298 19.05 -2.35 4.17
C ALA A 298 19.81 -2.65 5.47
N THR A 299 19.59 -1.86 6.51
CA THR A 299 20.16 -2.08 7.84
C THR A 299 19.37 -3.04 8.72
N ARG A 300 18.29 -3.64 8.20
CA ARG A 300 17.35 -4.50 8.94
C ARG A 300 16.73 -3.84 10.18
N ALA A 301 16.70 -2.51 10.21
CA ALA A 301 16.05 -1.74 11.26
C ALA A 301 14.52 -1.79 11.16
N ILE A 302 14.00 -2.15 10.00
CA ILE A 302 12.60 -2.53 9.74
C ILE A 302 12.56 -3.86 8.99
N ARG A 303 11.46 -4.61 9.17
CA ARG A 303 11.23 -5.91 8.51
C ARG A 303 9.78 -5.96 8.05
N PRO A 304 9.49 -5.50 6.82
CA PRO A 304 8.15 -5.61 6.25
C PRO A 304 7.75 -7.08 6.11
N ARG A 305 6.48 -7.39 6.39
CA ARG A 305 5.99 -8.76 6.26
C ARG A 305 5.51 -9.00 4.82
N VAL A 306 6.14 -9.98 4.17
CA VAL A 306 5.70 -10.53 2.87
C VAL A 306 5.06 -11.89 3.17
N ALA A 307 3.75 -11.98 2.97
CA ALA A 307 3.03 -13.23 3.20
C ALA A 307 3.37 -14.26 2.13
N GLU A 308 3.44 -13.84 0.87
CA GLU A 308 3.76 -14.72 -0.24
C GLU A 308 4.21 -13.95 -1.48
N ARG A 309 5.10 -14.57 -2.28
CA ARG A 309 5.43 -14.16 -3.65
C ARG A 309 4.63 -15.02 -4.60
N ILE A 310 3.91 -14.39 -5.49
CA ILE A 310 2.96 -15.03 -6.38
C ILE A 310 3.23 -14.69 -7.84
N SER A 311 2.83 -15.56 -8.74
CA SER A 311 2.89 -15.34 -10.18
C SER A 311 1.73 -14.47 -10.66
N PHE A 312 1.80 -13.96 -11.90
CA PHE A 312 0.69 -13.24 -12.51
C PHE A 312 -0.56 -14.10 -12.66
N ASP A 313 -0.40 -15.40 -12.90
CA ASP A 313 -1.52 -16.34 -13.06
C ASP A 313 -2.37 -16.51 -11.79
N GLU A 314 -1.81 -16.11 -10.64
CA GLU A 314 -2.46 -16.19 -9.33
C GLU A 314 -3.11 -14.86 -8.90
N VAL A 315 -3.09 -13.82 -9.75
CA VAL A 315 -3.54 -12.47 -9.38
C VAL A 315 -5.01 -12.41 -8.97
N ALA A 316 -5.90 -13.13 -9.65
CA ALA A 316 -7.31 -13.16 -9.30
C ALA A 316 -7.52 -13.75 -7.89
N GLU A 317 -6.80 -14.83 -7.58
CA GLU A 317 -6.83 -15.46 -6.25
C GLU A 317 -6.21 -14.55 -5.18
N ALA A 318 -5.13 -13.84 -5.51
CA ALA A 318 -4.53 -12.85 -4.63
C ALA A 318 -5.53 -11.75 -4.23
N HIS A 319 -6.31 -11.26 -5.18
CA HIS A 319 -7.38 -10.29 -4.90
C HIS A 319 -8.47 -10.87 -4.00
N ARG A 320 -8.91 -12.12 -4.22
CA ARG A 320 -9.89 -12.80 -3.34
C ARG A 320 -9.37 -12.93 -1.91
N ARG A 321 -8.13 -13.39 -1.75
CA ARG A 321 -7.47 -13.52 -0.44
C ARG A 321 -7.33 -12.17 0.27
N LEU A 322 -6.98 -11.12 -0.47
CA LEU A 322 -6.88 -9.77 0.09
C LEU A 322 -8.25 -9.25 0.55
N GLU A 323 -9.32 -9.51 -0.21
CA GLU A 323 -10.69 -9.13 0.15
C GLU A 323 -11.24 -9.92 1.34
N ALA A 324 -10.90 -11.19 1.44
CA ALA A 324 -11.26 -12.03 2.58
C ALA A 324 -10.56 -11.59 3.88
N GLY A 325 -9.39 -10.97 3.76
CA GLY A 325 -8.57 -10.56 4.91
C GLY A 325 -7.82 -11.72 5.55
N GLY A 326 -7.23 -11.48 6.73
CA GLY A 326 -6.49 -12.51 7.48
C GLY A 326 -5.08 -12.81 6.96
N LEU A 327 -4.55 -12.01 6.05
CA LEU A 327 -3.18 -12.15 5.56
C LEU A 327 -2.17 -11.63 6.61
N ASP A 328 -1.16 -12.44 6.92
CA ASP A 328 -0.02 -12.01 7.73
C ASP A 328 1.09 -11.42 6.82
N GLY A 329 0.86 -10.24 6.32
CA GLY A 329 1.76 -9.54 5.41
C GLY A 329 1.18 -9.31 4.02
N LYS A 330 2.04 -8.86 3.12
CA LYS A 330 1.67 -8.51 1.75
C LYS A 330 1.83 -9.66 0.78
N LEU A 331 0.92 -9.76 -0.18
CA LEU A 331 1.10 -10.55 -1.39
C LEU A 331 1.89 -9.70 -2.40
N VAL A 332 2.92 -10.29 -3.00
CA VAL A 332 3.79 -9.58 -3.95
C VAL A 332 3.85 -10.36 -5.26
N LEU A 333 3.42 -9.73 -6.33
CA LEU A 333 3.52 -10.26 -7.69
C LEU A 333 4.96 -10.20 -8.17
N CYS A 334 5.48 -11.34 -8.63
CA CYS A 334 6.80 -11.49 -9.21
C CYS A 334 6.65 -12.09 -10.63
N PRO A 335 6.83 -11.30 -11.70
CA PRO A 335 6.55 -11.73 -13.08
C PRO A 335 7.35 -12.94 -13.54
N GLU A 336 8.52 -13.20 -12.93
CA GLU A 336 9.39 -14.33 -13.27
C GLU A 336 8.92 -15.67 -12.67
N LEU A 337 7.99 -15.64 -11.73
CA LEU A 337 7.45 -16.87 -11.14
C LEU A 337 6.46 -17.51 -12.11
N THR A 338 6.56 -18.82 -12.23
CA THR A 338 5.58 -19.67 -12.90
C THR A 338 4.52 -20.14 -11.88
N SER A 339 3.30 -20.37 -12.35
CA SER A 339 2.23 -20.89 -11.49
C SER A 339 2.60 -22.22 -10.86
N ARG A 340 2.32 -22.38 -9.56
CA ARG A 340 2.50 -23.67 -8.85
C ARG A 340 1.65 -24.82 -9.41
N ARG A 341 0.63 -24.50 -10.24
CA ARG A 341 -0.22 -25.53 -10.88
C ARG A 341 0.55 -26.32 -11.93
N ASP A 342 1.51 -25.71 -12.63
CA ASP A 342 2.30 -26.36 -13.67
C ASP A 342 3.37 -27.32 -13.10
N GLY A 343 3.84 -27.10 -11.88
CA GLY A 343 4.83 -27.94 -11.20
C GLY A 343 4.30 -29.28 -10.66
N ARG A 344 2.99 -29.49 -10.57
CA ARG A 344 2.41 -30.78 -10.13
C ARG A 344 2.13 -31.77 -11.26
N ALA A 345 2.18 -31.34 -12.51
CA ALA A 345 1.94 -32.20 -13.66
C ALA A 345 3.19 -32.96 -14.14
N SER A 346 4.39 -32.60 -13.70
CA SER A 346 5.66 -33.22 -14.15
C SER A 346 6.29 -34.25 -13.18
N GLY A 347 5.59 -34.59 -12.10
CA GLY A 347 6.16 -35.40 -10.99
C GLY A 347 5.53 -36.79 -10.76
N GLN A 348 4.95 -37.47 -11.77
CA GLN A 348 4.58 -38.89 -11.67
C GLN A 348 5.04 -39.67 -12.90
N ALA A 349 6.36 -39.95 -12.96
CA ALA A 349 6.83 -41.12 -13.69
C ALA A 349 6.61 -42.36 -12.80
N LYS A 350 5.68 -43.23 -13.19
CA LYS A 350 5.51 -44.56 -12.58
C LYS A 350 6.81 -45.35 -12.73
N PRO A 351 7.26 -46.13 -11.72
CA PRO A 351 8.30 -47.12 -11.94
C PRO A 351 7.69 -48.24 -12.75
N ALA A 352 8.38 -48.63 -13.82
CA ALA A 352 8.10 -49.81 -14.60
C ALA A 352 8.46 -51.03 -13.74
N THR A 353 7.53 -51.96 -13.64
CA THR A 353 7.72 -53.37 -13.16
C THR A 353 8.54 -54.14 -14.14
#